data_b43b75c7ea6bdeadd6f7e023bedd37f9
#
_entry.id   b43b75c7ea6bdeadd6f7e023bedd37f9
#
_cell.length_a   1.000
_cell.length_b   1.000
_cell.length_c   1.000
_cell.angle_alpha   90.00
_cell.angle_beta   90.00
_cell.angle_gamma   90.00
#
_symmetry.space_group_name_H-M   'P 1'
#
loop_
_entity.id
_entity.type
_entity.pdbx_description
1 polymer ?
#
loop_
_entity_poly.entity_id
_entity_poly.type
_entity_poly.pdbx_seq_one_letter_code
_entity_poly.pdbx_strand_id
1 'polypeptide(L)'
;MPSYLWDAMWAPVWKHCMKHCGKGVYIRPMSSDFKGLWNLSVGDGTSIPKGSTIYCTEAPCTIGKKVLFGPHPTIITGDHRIDIPGKYIADVTVEEKFVDGVNVYDLPVVIEDDVWVGANVTILKGVTIGHGSVVAAGAVVTKSCPPYSIIGGVPAKVLRKRFEE
;
A
#
# COMPACT_ATOMS: atom_id res chain seq x y z
N MET A 1 -23.01 -7.08 17.53
CA MET A 1 -23.09 -7.39 16.08
C MET A 1 -21.74 -7.90 15.61
N PRO A 2 -21.65 -8.99 14.81
CA PRO A 2 -20.38 -9.45 14.27
C PRO A 2 -19.71 -8.39 13.38
N SER A 3 -18.39 -8.25 13.44
CA SER A 3 -17.63 -7.19 12.74
C SER A 3 -17.87 -7.15 11.22
N TYR A 4 -18.15 -8.31 10.59
CA TYR A 4 -18.41 -8.38 9.15
C TYR A 4 -19.68 -7.65 8.70
N LEU A 5 -20.70 -7.53 9.56
CA LEU A 5 -21.92 -6.78 9.25
C LEU A 5 -21.64 -5.27 9.23
N TRP A 6 -20.81 -4.78 10.14
CA TRP A 6 -20.35 -3.40 10.15
C TRP A 6 -19.52 -3.08 8.92
N ASP A 7 -18.59 -3.98 8.55
CA ASP A 7 -17.81 -3.83 7.31
C ASP A 7 -18.70 -3.75 6.07
N ALA A 8 -19.71 -4.63 5.97
CA ALA A 8 -20.63 -4.64 4.82
C ALA A 8 -21.47 -3.35 4.74
N MET A 9 -21.89 -2.82 5.87
CA MET A 9 -22.70 -1.58 5.95
C MET A 9 -21.88 -0.34 5.56
N TRP A 10 -20.64 -0.25 6.01
CA TRP A 10 -19.80 0.94 5.80
C TRP A 10 -18.93 0.88 4.54
N ALA A 11 -18.71 -0.30 3.97
CA ALA A 11 -17.89 -0.44 2.76
C ALA A 11 -18.31 0.47 1.60
N PRO A 12 -19.61 0.69 1.28
CA PRO A 12 -20.00 1.61 0.20
C PRO A 12 -19.57 3.05 0.46
N VAL A 13 -19.68 3.53 1.71
CA VAL A 13 -19.26 4.89 2.10
C VAL A 13 -17.75 5.06 1.92
N TRP A 14 -16.97 4.11 2.41
CA TRP A 14 -15.51 4.15 2.29
C TRP A 14 -15.04 4.08 0.83
N LYS A 15 -15.70 3.24 0.01
CA LYS A 15 -15.42 3.17 -1.43
C LYS A 15 -15.70 4.49 -2.16
N HIS A 16 -16.75 5.20 -1.73
CA HIS A 16 -17.08 6.53 -2.29
C HIS A 16 -16.02 7.59 -1.93
N CYS A 17 -15.37 7.47 -0.78
CA CYS A 17 -14.29 8.37 -0.36
C CYS A 17 -12.95 8.10 -1.05
N MET A 18 -12.79 6.98 -1.77
CA MET A 18 -11.58 6.67 -2.51
C MET A 18 -11.46 7.54 -3.75
N LYS A 19 -10.22 7.84 -4.16
CA LYS A 19 -9.93 8.50 -5.43
C LYS A 19 -10.51 7.71 -6.62
N HIS A 20 -10.39 6.40 -6.58
CA HIS A 20 -11.01 5.47 -7.53
C HIS A 20 -11.28 4.13 -6.84
N CYS A 21 -12.45 3.55 -7.10
CA CYS A 21 -12.80 2.21 -6.68
C CYS A 21 -13.46 1.45 -7.81
N GLY A 22 -12.79 0.43 -8.31
CA GLY A 22 -13.22 -0.43 -9.40
C GLY A 22 -14.41 -1.33 -9.05
N LYS A 23 -14.93 -2.04 -10.05
CA LYS A 23 -16.03 -2.98 -9.87
C LYS A 23 -15.58 -4.22 -9.10
N GLY A 24 -16.45 -4.74 -8.23
CA GLY A 24 -16.15 -5.97 -7.49
C GLY A 24 -15.00 -5.87 -6.46
N VAL A 25 -14.57 -4.66 -6.12
CA VAL A 25 -13.60 -4.45 -5.03
C VAL A 25 -14.22 -4.88 -3.71
N TYR A 26 -13.49 -5.69 -2.95
CA TYR A 26 -13.85 -6.10 -1.59
C TYR A 26 -12.94 -5.40 -0.58
N ILE A 27 -13.52 -4.76 0.45
CA ILE A 27 -12.79 -4.11 1.55
C ILE A 27 -13.46 -4.40 2.90
N ARG A 28 -12.66 -4.35 3.97
CA ARG A 28 -13.09 -4.53 5.36
C ARG A 28 -12.75 -3.27 6.19
N PRO A 29 -13.45 -2.15 5.97
CA PRO A 29 -13.02 -0.85 6.50
C PRO A 29 -13.05 -0.75 8.02
N MET A 30 -14.08 -1.31 8.67
CA MET A 30 -14.23 -1.23 10.13
C MET A 30 -13.28 -2.12 10.92
N SER A 31 -12.60 -3.04 10.23
CA SER A 31 -11.60 -3.93 10.80
C SER A 31 -10.18 -3.66 10.25
N SER A 32 -9.97 -2.49 9.65
CA SER A 32 -8.73 -2.05 9.03
C SER A 32 -8.46 -0.58 9.39
N ASP A 33 -7.23 -0.11 9.16
CA ASP A 33 -6.83 1.28 9.40
C ASP A 33 -6.41 1.93 8.07
N PHE A 34 -7.25 2.85 7.57
CA PHE A 34 -7.02 3.56 6.32
C PHE A 34 -6.94 5.06 6.57
N LYS A 35 -5.87 5.71 6.08
CA LYS A 35 -5.70 7.17 6.08
C LYS A 35 -5.41 7.67 4.67
N GLY A 36 -6.09 8.75 4.27
CA GLY A 36 -5.88 9.35 2.95
C GLY A 36 -6.63 8.65 1.82
N LEU A 37 -7.88 8.22 2.05
CA LEU A 37 -8.68 7.53 1.03
C LEU A 37 -8.80 8.30 -0.29
N TRP A 38 -8.76 9.65 -0.27
CA TRP A 38 -8.77 10.53 -1.45
C TRP A 38 -7.55 10.34 -2.36
N ASN A 39 -6.50 9.67 -1.87
CA ASN A 39 -5.30 9.30 -2.62
C ASN A 39 -5.25 7.80 -2.95
N LEU A 40 -6.23 7.00 -2.50
CA LEU A 40 -6.28 5.56 -2.74
C LEU A 40 -7.08 5.24 -4.01
N SER A 41 -6.44 4.55 -4.94
CA SER A 41 -7.08 3.98 -6.15
C SER A 41 -6.98 2.46 -6.12
N VAL A 42 -8.11 1.76 -6.34
CA VAL A 42 -8.16 0.30 -6.32
C VAL A 42 -8.87 -0.20 -7.58
N GLY A 43 -8.24 -1.08 -8.33
CA GLY A 43 -8.74 -1.66 -9.57
C GLY A 43 -9.74 -2.82 -9.36
N ASP A 44 -10.40 -3.19 -10.46
CA ASP A 44 -11.47 -4.18 -10.49
C ASP A 44 -11.10 -5.54 -9.86
N GLY A 45 -12.00 -6.08 -9.06
CA GLY A 45 -11.88 -7.42 -8.49
C GLY A 45 -10.76 -7.62 -7.48
N THR A 46 -10.18 -6.54 -6.99
CA THR A 46 -9.16 -6.58 -5.92
C THR A 46 -9.82 -6.75 -4.56
N SER A 47 -9.18 -7.56 -3.70
CA SER A 47 -9.66 -7.87 -2.36
C SER A 47 -8.68 -7.41 -1.29
N ILE A 48 -9.10 -6.45 -0.46
CA ILE A 48 -8.34 -5.92 0.68
C ILE A 48 -8.91 -6.52 1.97
N PRO A 49 -8.16 -7.39 2.66
CA PRO A 49 -8.67 -8.14 3.82
C PRO A 49 -8.79 -7.26 5.07
N LYS A 50 -9.37 -7.84 6.13
CA LYS A 50 -9.36 -7.25 7.47
C LYS A 50 -7.93 -7.09 8.00
N GLY A 51 -7.72 -6.11 8.88
CA GLY A 51 -6.42 -5.84 9.50
C GLY A 51 -5.42 -5.20 8.53
N SER A 52 -5.89 -4.67 7.39
CA SER A 52 -5.06 -3.89 6.48
C SER A 52 -4.76 -2.52 7.07
N THR A 53 -3.52 -2.07 6.92
CA THR A 53 -3.09 -0.70 7.21
C THR A 53 -2.66 -0.03 5.91
N ILE A 54 -3.36 1.02 5.47
CA ILE A 54 -3.01 1.78 4.26
C ILE A 54 -2.99 3.27 4.61
N TYR A 55 -1.80 3.86 4.64
CA TYR A 55 -1.58 5.28 4.89
C TYR A 55 -1.05 5.96 3.63
N CYS A 56 -1.89 6.79 3.01
CA CYS A 56 -1.58 7.52 1.77
C CYS A 56 -2.10 8.97 1.81
N THR A 57 -1.82 9.67 2.91
CA THR A 57 -2.31 11.04 3.13
C THR A 57 -1.72 12.05 2.15
N GLU A 58 -0.39 12.03 1.94
CA GLU A 58 0.33 13.03 1.15
C GLU A 58 0.71 12.54 -0.25
N ALA A 59 0.90 11.23 -0.43
CA ALA A 59 1.24 10.65 -1.73
C ALA A 59 0.27 9.51 -2.10
N PRO A 60 -0.02 9.31 -3.40
CA PRO A 60 -1.01 8.33 -3.84
C PRO A 60 -0.57 6.88 -3.60
N CYS A 61 -1.58 6.03 -3.34
CA CYS A 61 -1.47 4.58 -3.40
C CYS A 61 -2.36 4.07 -4.53
N THR A 62 -1.78 3.37 -5.50
CA THR A 62 -2.51 2.76 -6.61
C THR A 62 -2.37 1.24 -6.53
N ILE A 63 -3.50 0.56 -6.42
CA ILE A 63 -3.60 -0.89 -6.41
C ILE A 63 -4.35 -1.30 -7.67
N GLY A 64 -3.76 -2.15 -8.47
CA GLY A 64 -4.27 -2.62 -9.74
C GLY A 64 -5.47 -3.56 -9.62
N LYS A 65 -5.79 -4.23 -10.73
CA LYS A 65 -6.89 -5.19 -10.86
C LYS A 65 -6.46 -6.56 -10.38
N LYS A 66 -7.43 -7.31 -9.80
CA LYS A 66 -7.20 -8.72 -9.40
C LYS A 66 -6.02 -8.92 -8.46
N VAL A 67 -5.68 -7.88 -7.67
CA VAL A 67 -4.66 -8.00 -6.64
C VAL A 67 -5.22 -8.79 -5.47
N LEU A 68 -4.46 -9.79 -5.02
CA LEU A 68 -4.80 -10.64 -3.89
C LEU A 68 -3.89 -10.33 -2.71
N PHE A 69 -4.48 -9.97 -1.59
CA PHE A 69 -3.75 -9.75 -0.34
C PHE A 69 -4.00 -10.89 0.65
N GLY A 70 -2.93 -11.38 1.26
CA GLY A 70 -2.97 -12.13 2.51
C GLY A 70 -3.33 -11.22 3.69
N PRO A 71 -3.54 -11.79 4.90
CA PRO A 71 -3.90 -11.02 6.09
C PRO A 71 -2.86 -9.97 6.48
N HIS A 72 -3.35 -8.85 7.05
CA HIS A 72 -2.54 -7.79 7.68
C HIS A 72 -1.47 -7.16 6.78
N PRO A 73 -1.76 -6.75 5.54
CA PRO A 73 -0.82 -5.97 4.74
C PRO A 73 -0.69 -4.56 5.33
N THR A 74 0.52 -3.99 5.23
CA THR A 74 0.81 -2.61 5.59
C THR A 74 1.38 -1.88 4.38
N ILE A 75 0.75 -0.78 3.96
CA ILE A 75 1.20 0.06 2.84
C ILE A 75 1.33 1.50 3.36
N ILE A 76 2.51 2.09 3.21
CA ILE A 76 2.81 3.43 3.69
C ILE A 76 3.49 4.22 2.58
N THR A 77 2.89 5.35 2.18
CA THR A 77 3.40 6.20 1.10
C THR A 77 4.26 7.35 1.60
N GLY A 78 4.45 7.50 2.90
CA GLY A 78 5.17 8.64 3.47
C GLY A 78 6.09 8.28 4.63
N ASP A 79 7.05 9.16 4.88
CA ASP A 79 7.96 9.12 6.02
C ASP A 79 8.00 10.46 6.74
N HIS A 80 8.61 10.47 7.92
CA HIS A 80 9.02 11.70 8.59
C HIS A 80 10.41 12.12 8.14
N ARG A 81 10.64 13.40 7.97
CA ARG A 81 11.97 13.97 7.78
C ARG A 81 12.74 13.91 9.09
N ILE A 82 13.96 13.38 9.05
CA ILE A 82 14.78 13.08 10.25
C ILE A 82 16.13 13.83 10.29
N ASP A 83 16.42 14.65 9.27
CA ASP A 83 17.74 15.22 9.01
C ASP A 83 17.82 16.74 9.29
N ILE A 84 16.90 17.27 10.12
CA ILE A 84 16.95 18.68 10.57
C ILE A 84 17.63 18.75 11.95
N PRO A 85 18.87 19.25 12.04
CA PRO A 85 19.59 19.32 13.30
C PRO A 85 18.86 20.20 14.33
N GLY A 86 18.79 19.72 15.59
CA GLY A 86 18.19 20.46 16.69
C GLY A 86 16.66 20.52 16.71
N LYS A 87 15.98 19.82 15.78
CA LYS A 87 14.53 19.75 15.72
C LYS A 87 14.02 18.35 16.06
N TYR A 88 12.94 18.24 16.83
CA TYR A 88 12.28 16.95 17.06
C TYR A 88 11.57 16.49 15.77
N ILE A 89 11.63 15.20 15.49
CA ILE A 89 10.99 14.59 14.31
C ILE A 89 9.49 14.91 14.29
N ALA A 90 8.85 14.90 15.47
CA ALA A 90 7.42 15.18 15.61
C ALA A 90 7.01 16.62 15.27
N ASP A 91 7.96 17.56 15.30
CA ASP A 91 7.72 18.98 15.04
C ASP A 91 8.01 19.37 13.57
N VAL A 92 8.43 18.42 12.75
CA VAL A 92 8.66 18.65 11.33
C VAL A 92 7.33 18.79 10.60
N THR A 93 7.12 19.91 9.93
CA THR A 93 5.90 20.20 9.17
C THR A 93 5.93 19.55 7.78
N VAL A 94 4.78 19.55 7.09
CA VAL A 94 4.68 18.99 5.72
C VAL A 94 5.53 19.83 4.74
N GLU A 95 5.56 21.16 4.90
CA GLU A 95 6.33 22.07 4.06
C GLU A 95 7.84 21.80 4.16
N GLU A 96 8.30 21.41 5.34
CA GLU A 96 9.71 21.08 5.57
C GLU A 96 10.15 19.74 4.95
N LYS A 97 9.21 18.93 4.49
CA LYS A 97 9.52 17.70 3.73
C LYS A 97 10.00 17.99 2.30
N PHE A 98 9.86 19.25 1.85
CA PHE A 98 10.33 19.65 0.53
C PHE A 98 11.82 20.02 0.60
N VAL A 99 12.62 19.37 -0.25
CA VAL A 99 14.04 19.68 -0.48
C VAL A 99 14.16 20.16 -1.93
N ASP A 100 14.65 21.38 -2.15
CA ASP A 100 14.73 22.00 -3.47
C ASP A 100 13.38 21.97 -4.24
N GLY A 101 12.28 22.17 -3.51
CA GLY A 101 10.93 22.17 -4.06
C GLY A 101 10.35 20.78 -4.36
N VAL A 102 11.04 19.69 -4.00
CA VAL A 102 10.59 18.31 -4.22
C VAL A 102 10.35 17.61 -2.87
N ASN A 103 9.17 17.05 -2.68
CA ASN A 103 8.91 16.19 -1.53
C ASN A 103 9.49 14.79 -1.78
N VAL A 104 10.56 14.45 -1.05
CA VAL A 104 11.25 13.15 -1.15
C VAL A 104 10.85 12.19 -0.04
N TYR A 105 10.02 12.64 0.90
CA TYR A 105 9.58 11.85 2.05
C TYR A 105 8.23 11.19 1.84
N ASP A 106 7.40 11.72 0.93
CA ASP A 106 6.11 11.15 0.56
C ASP A 106 6.13 10.78 -0.92
N LEU A 107 6.22 9.49 -1.22
CA LEU A 107 6.36 8.97 -2.57
C LEU A 107 5.26 7.93 -2.87
N PRO A 108 4.73 7.89 -4.10
CA PRO A 108 3.64 6.99 -4.45
C PRO A 108 4.04 5.51 -4.28
N VAL A 109 3.06 4.70 -3.92
CA VAL A 109 3.15 3.24 -4.00
C VAL A 109 2.25 2.75 -5.12
N VAL A 110 2.78 1.87 -5.96
CA VAL A 110 2.05 1.23 -7.06
C VAL A 110 2.14 -0.29 -6.92
N ILE A 111 1.00 -0.94 -6.86
CA ILE A 111 0.89 -2.39 -6.98
C ILE A 111 0.14 -2.64 -8.29
N GLU A 112 0.82 -3.22 -9.27
CA GLU A 112 0.23 -3.45 -10.58
C GLU A 112 -0.80 -4.61 -10.56
N ASP A 113 -1.39 -4.92 -11.72
CA ASP A 113 -2.42 -5.96 -11.85
C ASP A 113 -1.85 -7.36 -11.54
N ASP A 114 -2.71 -8.30 -11.12
CA ASP A 114 -2.38 -9.73 -10.88
C ASP A 114 -1.26 -9.96 -9.84
N VAL A 115 -1.05 -9.04 -8.91
CA VAL A 115 -0.06 -9.21 -7.84
C VAL A 115 -0.65 -9.99 -6.68
N TRP A 116 0.12 -10.94 -6.14
CA TRP A 116 -0.18 -11.58 -4.87
C TRP A 116 0.76 -11.08 -3.78
N VAL A 117 0.18 -10.43 -2.77
CA VAL A 117 0.86 -9.97 -1.56
C VAL A 117 0.57 -10.95 -0.43
N GLY A 118 1.59 -11.60 0.10
CA GLY A 118 1.49 -12.55 1.21
C GLY A 118 1.06 -11.89 2.53
N ALA A 119 0.86 -12.71 3.56
CA ALA A 119 0.49 -12.23 4.88
C ALA A 119 1.59 -11.38 5.55
N ASN A 120 1.19 -10.35 6.34
CA ASN A 120 2.10 -9.49 7.12
C ASN A 120 3.19 -8.84 6.27
N VAL A 121 2.91 -8.49 5.04
CA VAL A 121 3.83 -7.77 4.16
C VAL A 121 3.75 -6.29 4.44
N THR A 122 4.90 -5.61 4.49
CA THR A 122 5.02 -4.16 4.57
C THR A 122 5.58 -3.63 3.25
N ILE A 123 4.87 -2.67 2.62
CA ILE A 123 5.30 -2.00 1.39
C ILE A 123 5.51 -0.52 1.72
N LEU A 124 6.73 -0.03 1.50
CA LEU A 124 7.11 1.34 1.82
C LEU A 124 7.00 2.27 0.61
N LYS A 125 7.08 3.55 0.88
CA LYS A 125 6.99 4.64 -0.11
C LYS A 125 7.91 4.44 -1.31
N GLY A 126 7.48 4.92 -2.47
CA GLY A 126 8.25 4.91 -3.72
C GLY A 126 8.37 3.53 -4.39
N VAL A 127 7.68 2.51 -3.86
CA VAL A 127 7.75 1.15 -4.39
C VAL A 127 6.71 0.93 -5.48
N THR A 128 7.15 0.32 -6.58
CA THR A 128 6.29 -0.29 -7.61
C THR A 128 6.49 -1.81 -7.59
N ILE A 129 5.41 -2.54 -7.32
CA ILE A 129 5.37 -4.01 -7.50
C ILE A 129 4.86 -4.29 -8.90
N GLY A 130 5.73 -4.81 -9.77
CA GLY A 130 5.41 -5.06 -11.17
C GLY A 130 4.35 -6.16 -11.35
N HIS A 131 3.61 -6.07 -12.46
CA HIS A 131 2.51 -6.95 -12.84
C HIS A 131 2.84 -8.44 -12.62
N GLY A 132 1.86 -9.19 -12.14
CA GLY A 132 1.97 -10.64 -11.99
C GLY A 132 2.99 -11.11 -10.95
N SER A 133 3.52 -10.22 -10.11
CA SER A 133 4.52 -10.55 -9.10
C SER A 133 3.90 -11.16 -7.84
N VAL A 134 4.74 -11.83 -7.07
CA VAL A 134 4.41 -12.42 -5.77
C VAL A 134 5.33 -11.86 -4.71
N VAL A 135 4.76 -11.34 -3.63
CA VAL A 135 5.48 -10.89 -2.43
C VAL A 135 5.29 -11.93 -1.33
N ALA A 136 6.38 -12.55 -0.90
CA ALA A 136 6.35 -13.58 0.14
C ALA A 136 5.89 -13.01 1.49
N ALA A 137 5.22 -13.83 2.29
CA ALA A 137 4.74 -13.45 3.61
C ALA A 137 5.88 -12.91 4.51
N GLY A 138 5.58 -11.88 5.31
CA GLY A 138 6.52 -11.24 6.23
C GLY A 138 7.58 -10.37 5.56
N ALA A 139 7.51 -10.14 4.26
CA ALA A 139 8.48 -9.31 3.55
C ALA A 139 8.31 -7.81 3.88
N VAL A 140 9.43 -7.08 3.92
CA VAL A 140 9.47 -5.62 3.96
C VAL A 140 10.04 -5.10 2.64
N VAL A 141 9.14 -4.57 1.79
CA VAL A 141 9.49 -4.14 0.44
C VAL A 141 9.88 -2.66 0.48
N THR A 142 11.16 -2.41 0.22
CA THR A 142 11.78 -1.08 0.23
C THR A 142 12.24 -0.63 -1.17
N LYS A 143 12.15 -1.50 -2.17
CA LYS A 143 12.55 -1.23 -3.56
C LYS A 143 11.57 -1.88 -4.53
N SER A 144 11.37 -1.24 -5.67
CA SER A 144 10.53 -1.76 -6.75
C SER A 144 11.06 -3.08 -7.32
N CYS A 145 10.16 -3.88 -7.85
CA CYS A 145 10.52 -5.10 -8.58
C CYS A 145 9.89 -5.11 -9.98
N PRO A 146 10.58 -5.71 -10.96
CA PRO A 146 10.03 -5.86 -12.30
C PRO A 146 8.84 -6.83 -12.31
N PRO A 147 8.01 -6.83 -13.38
CA PRO A 147 6.92 -7.76 -13.55
C PRO A 147 7.35 -9.24 -13.41
N TYR A 148 6.41 -10.07 -12.96
CA TYR A 148 6.59 -11.51 -12.77
C TYR A 148 7.73 -11.91 -11.83
N SER A 149 8.04 -11.07 -10.85
CA SER A 149 9.04 -11.37 -9.82
C SER A 149 8.41 -12.08 -8.62
N ILE A 150 9.16 -13.02 -8.03
CA ILE A 150 8.90 -13.52 -6.68
C ILE A 150 9.91 -12.86 -5.76
N ILE A 151 9.43 -12.03 -4.83
CA ILE A 151 10.26 -11.27 -3.91
C ILE A 151 9.97 -11.66 -2.46
N GLY A 152 10.96 -11.52 -1.58
CA GLY A 152 10.79 -11.82 -0.15
C GLY A 152 11.97 -11.42 0.69
N GLY A 153 11.79 -11.45 2.01
CA GLY A 153 12.81 -11.11 3.00
C GLY A 153 12.69 -9.70 3.58
N VAL A 154 13.60 -9.34 4.48
CA VAL A 154 13.70 -8.03 5.16
C VAL A 154 15.14 -7.53 5.07
N PRO A 155 15.45 -6.53 4.23
CA PRO A 155 14.60 -5.99 3.16
C PRO A 155 14.34 -7.01 2.04
N ALA A 156 13.20 -6.89 1.37
CA ALA A 156 12.83 -7.81 0.29
C ALA A 156 13.78 -7.72 -0.89
N LYS A 157 14.09 -8.87 -1.47
CA LYS A 157 14.89 -9.03 -2.68
C LYS A 157 14.17 -9.92 -3.68
N VAL A 158 14.51 -9.79 -4.96
CA VAL A 158 14.06 -10.71 -5.99
C VAL A 158 14.73 -12.06 -5.74
N LEU A 159 13.90 -13.08 -5.52
CA LEU A 159 14.34 -14.45 -5.28
C LEU A 159 14.44 -15.24 -6.60
N ARG A 160 13.43 -15.07 -7.47
CA ARG A 160 13.37 -15.67 -8.80
C ARG A 160 12.27 -15.04 -9.64
N LYS A 161 12.17 -15.41 -10.90
CA LYS A 161 11.02 -15.13 -11.75
C LYS A 161 9.85 -16.05 -11.39
N ARG A 162 8.60 -15.60 -11.63
CA ARG A 162 7.39 -16.42 -11.47
C ARG A 162 7.30 -17.53 -12.50
N PHE A 163 7.75 -17.23 -13.71
CA PHE A 163 7.81 -18.18 -14.82
C PHE A 163 9.27 -18.33 -15.27
N GLU A 164 9.68 -19.55 -15.56
CA GLU A 164 10.94 -19.84 -16.25
C GLU A 164 10.72 -19.61 -17.74
N GLU A 165 11.70 -19.00 -18.40
CA GLU A 165 11.73 -18.85 -19.86
C GLU A 165 12.20 -20.15 -20.51
#